data_7bb40db5210a0d042b323fdf526c2938
#
_entry.id   7bb40db5210a0d042b323fdf526c2938
#
_cell.length_a   1.000
_cell.length_b   1.000
_cell.length_c   1.000
_cell.angle_alpha   90.00
_cell.angle_beta   90.00
_cell.angle_gamma   90.00
#
_symmetry.space_group_name_H-M   'P 1'
#
loop_
_entity.id
_entity.type
_entity.pdbx_description
1 polymer ?
#
loop_
_entity_poly.entity_id
_entity_poly.type
_entity_poly.pdbx_seq_one_letter_code
_entity_poly.pdbx_strand_id
1 'polypeptide(L)'
;MINFNAHLDVLGYKVKDKITGFSGVATSVTFDLYGCIQVLINPGLDTDGKFKESNWFDENRIELKSTKRVMNPPFLQIKPKLKKDKGPAEKPSFYKP
;
A
#
# COMPACT_ATOMS: atom_id res chain seq x y z
N MET A 1 15.34 -16.72 -2.46
CA MET A 1 15.49 -15.35 -1.99
C MET A 1 14.21 -14.56 -2.23
N ILE A 2 13.76 -13.81 -1.24
CA ILE A 2 12.53 -13.04 -1.38
C ILE A 2 12.78 -11.79 -2.21
N ASN A 3 11.88 -11.54 -3.12
CA ASN A 3 11.90 -10.29 -3.88
C ASN A 3 10.98 -9.28 -3.15
N PHE A 4 11.58 -8.48 -2.28
CA PHE A 4 10.79 -7.54 -1.49
C PHE A 4 10.01 -6.56 -2.35
N ASN A 5 10.58 -6.14 -3.46
CA ASN A 5 9.90 -5.18 -4.33
C ASN A 5 8.60 -5.74 -4.89
N ALA A 6 8.59 -7.03 -5.22
CA ALA A 6 7.39 -7.65 -5.75
C ALA A 6 6.28 -7.67 -4.70
N HIS A 7 6.63 -7.93 -3.44
CA HIS A 7 5.65 -7.96 -2.36
C HIS A 7 5.16 -6.56 -2.01
N LEU A 8 6.05 -5.58 -2.06
CA LEU A 8 5.69 -4.20 -1.75
C LEU A 8 4.83 -3.57 -2.83
N ASP A 9 4.78 -4.17 -4.00
CA ASP A 9 4.09 -3.61 -5.14
C ASP A 9 2.57 -3.50 -4.93
N VAL A 10 2.04 -4.22 -3.95
CA VAL A 10 0.61 -4.17 -3.64
C VAL A 10 0.20 -2.84 -3.00
N LEU A 11 1.16 -2.14 -2.41
CA LEU A 11 0.86 -0.93 -1.63
C LEU A 11 0.17 0.13 -2.49
N GLY A 12 -0.90 0.68 -1.95
CA GLY A 12 -1.66 1.73 -2.60
C GLY A 12 -2.79 1.24 -3.49
N TYR A 13 -2.83 -0.05 -3.79
CA TYR A 13 -3.92 -0.61 -4.59
C TYR A 13 -5.12 -0.94 -3.73
N LYS A 14 -6.31 -0.88 -4.33
CA LYS A 14 -7.48 -1.44 -3.70
C LYS A 14 -7.40 -2.96 -3.80
N VAL A 15 -7.63 -3.61 -2.68
CA VAL A 15 -7.49 -5.06 -2.57
C VAL A 15 -8.65 -5.64 -1.79
N LYS A 16 -8.79 -6.96 -1.89
CA LYS A 16 -9.84 -7.67 -1.17
C LYS A 16 -9.27 -8.98 -0.63
N ASP A 17 -9.70 -9.33 0.57
CA ASP A 17 -9.43 -10.65 1.13
C ASP A 17 -10.38 -11.64 0.46
N LYS A 18 -9.82 -12.64 -0.21
CA LYS A 18 -10.61 -13.60 -0.98
C LYS A 18 -11.53 -14.44 -0.12
N ILE A 19 -11.17 -14.61 1.16
CA ILE A 19 -11.94 -15.49 2.05
C ILE A 19 -13.17 -14.78 2.62
N THR A 20 -12.98 -13.56 3.12
CA THR A 20 -14.07 -12.85 3.81
C THR A 20 -14.72 -11.79 2.97
N GLY A 21 -14.07 -11.34 1.90
CA GLY A 21 -14.55 -10.21 1.12
C GLY A 21 -14.17 -8.86 1.70
N PHE A 22 -13.44 -8.85 2.83
CA PHE A 22 -13.00 -7.59 3.43
C PHE A 22 -12.16 -6.83 2.41
N SER A 23 -12.44 -5.55 2.20
CA SER A 23 -11.77 -4.81 1.14
C SER A 23 -11.39 -3.41 1.60
N GLY A 24 -10.43 -2.84 0.90
CA GLY A 24 -9.93 -1.52 1.17
C GLY A 24 -8.61 -1.33 0.44
N VAL A 25 -7.80 -0.40 0.93
CA VAL A 25 -6.52 -0.08 0.33
C VAL A 25 -5.41 -0.79 1.09
N ALA A 26 -4.47 -1.40 0.37
CA ALA A 26 -3.31 -2.01 0.98
C ALA A 26 -2.37 -0.90 1.43
N THR A 27 -2.19 -0.77 2.74
CA THR A 27 -1.40 0.32 3.30
C THR A 27 -0.11 -0.12 3.95
N SER A 28 0.07 -1.41 4.24
CA SER A 28 1.29 -1.90 4.87
C SER A 28 1.53 -3.35 4.49
N VAL A 29 2.79 -3.75 4.49
CA VAL A 29 3.20 -5.14 4.27
C VAL A 29 4.21 -5.49 5.35
N THR A 30 4.06 -6.66 5.97
CA THR A 30 5.02 -7.14 6.96
C THR A 30 5.64 -8.45 6.51
N PHE A 31 6.89 -8.62 6.92
CA PHE A 31 7.66 -9.84 6.72
C PHE A 31 8.08 -10.31 8.11
N ASP A 32 7.67 -11.50 8.51
CA ASP A 32 8.02 -11.94 9.86
C ASP A 32 9.15 -12.96 9.85
N LEU A 33 9.60 -13.31 11.05
CA LEU A 33 10.73 -14.22 11.24
C LEU A 33 10.49 -15.58 10.60
N TYR A 34 9.24 -15.99 10.53
CA TYR A 34 8.89 -17.34 10.09
C TYR A 34 8.56 -17.40 8.60
N GLY A 35 8.71 -16.31 7.89
CA GLY A 35 8.47 -16.26 6.46
C GLY A 35 7.05 -15.92 6.06
N CYS A 36 6.22 -15.53 7.00
CA CYS A 36 4.86 -15.10 6.68
C CYS A 36 4.88 -13.66 6.19
N ILE A 37 4.10 -13.41 5.16
CA ILE A 37 3.98 -12.08 4.59
C ILE A 37 2.52 -11.68 4.71
N GLN A 38 2.26 -10.54 5.36
CA GLN A 38 0.91 -10.07 5.58
C GLN A 38 0.72 -8.66 5.05
N VAL A 39 -0.50 -8.40 4.62
CA VAL A 39 -0.89 -7.11 4.06
C VAL A 39 -1.97 -6.52 4.93
N LEU A 40 -1.81 -5.26 5.30
CA LEU A 40 -2.82 -4.54 6.06
C LEU A 40 -3.79 -3.90 5.08
N ILE A 41 -5.08 -4.21 5.26
CA ILE A 41 -6.13 -3.61 4.45
C ILE A 41 -6.83 -2.54 5.28
N ASN A 42 -6.80 -1.31 4.77
CA ASN A 42 -7.48 -0.17 5.39
C ASN A 42 -8.81 0.03 4.68
N PRO A 43 -9.94 -0.24 5.36
CA PRO A 43 -11.25 -0.15 4.71
C PRO A 43 -11.78 1.27 4.57
N GLY A 44 -11.11 2.26 5.16
CA GLY A 44 -11.52 3.64 5.02
C GLY A 44 -12.50 4.06 6.09
N LEU A 45 -13.48 4.86 5.69
CA LEU A 45 -14.45 5.42 6.63
C LEU A 45 -15.78 4.70 6.52
N ASP A 46 -16.53 4.68 7.61
CA ASP A 46 -17.90 4.16 7.59
C ASP A 46 -18.86 5.27 7.14
N THR A 47 -20.15 4.97 7.18
CA THR A 47 -21.16 5.92 6.71
C THR A 47 -21.26 7.16 7.59
N ASP A 48 -20.76 7.09 8.82
CA ASP A 48 -20.76 8.21 9.74
C ASP A 48 -19.49 9.03 9.66
N GLY A 49 -18.58 8.66 8.76
CA GLY A 49 -17.31 9.38 8.61
C GLY A 49 -16.25 8.96 9.62
N LYS A 50 -16.45 7.87 10.33
CA LYS A 50 -15.48 7.37 11.29
C LYS A 50 -14.59 6.32 10.63
N PHE A 51 -13.35 6.22 11.10
CA PHE A 51 -12.43 5.21 10.58
C PHE A 51 -12.90 3.82 10.96
N LYS A 52 -12.91 2.94 9.98
CA LYS A 52 -13.13 1.52 10.23
C LYS A 52 -11.79 0.87 10.52
N GLU A 53 -11.84 -0.22 11.26
CA GLU A 53 -10.62 -0.87 11.74
C GLU A 53 -9.94 -1.63 10.61
N SER A 54 -8.63 -1.39 10.45
CA SER A 54 -7.81 -2.11 9.49
C SER A 54 -7.48 -3.49 10.03
N ASN A 55 -7.28 -4.46 9.13
CA ASN A 55 -6.94 -5.82 9.51
C ASN A 55 -5.84 -6.37 8.63
N TRP A 56 -5.05 -7.29 9.21
CA TRP A 56 -3.95 -7.96 8.53
C TRP A 56 -4.44 -9.26 7.91
N PHE A 57 -3.99 -9.53 6.69
CA PHE A 57 -4.33 -10.77 5.99
C PHE A 57 -3.07 -11.35 5.36
N ASP A 58 -2.99 -12.67 5.33
CA ASP A 58 -1.92 -13.35 4.63
C ASP A 58 -1.91 -12.91 3.16
N GLU A 59 -0.73 -12.70 2.63
CA GLU A 59 -0.59 -12.22 1.26
C GLU A 59 -1.31 -13.10 0.25
N ASN A 60 -1.34 -14.40 0.50
CA ASN A 60 -1.98 -15.35 -0.42
C ASN A 60 -3.48 -15.18 -0.50
N ARG A 61 -4.08 -14.45 0.42
CA ARG A 61 -5.51 -14.19 0.44
C ARG A 61 -5.89 -12.91 -0.29
N ILE A 62 -4.89 -12.17 -0.77
CA ILE A 62 -5.11 -10.83 -1.31
C ILE A 62 -5.34 -10.88 -2.80
N GLU A 63 -6.37 -10.18 -3.23
CA GLU A 63 -6.72 -10.03 -4.64
C GLU A 63 -6.77 -8.55 -4.98
N LEU A 64 -6.13 -8.16 -6.08
CA LEU A 64 -6.20 -6.78 -6.53
C LEU A 64 -7.60 -6.47 -7.05
N LYS A 65 -8.12 -5.31 -6.66
CA LYS A 65 -9.45 -4.86 -7.09
C LYS A 65 -9.37 -3.75 -8.12
N SER A 66 -8.21 -3.17 -8.31
CA SER A 66 -8.08 -2.06 -9.26
C SER A 66 -6.77 -2.20 -10.00
N THR A 67 -6.68 -1.55 -11.16
CA THR A 67 -5.46 -1.53 -11.95
C THR A 67 -4.62 -0.29 -11.68
N LYS A 68 -5.17 0.65 -10.94
CA LYS A 68 -4.48 1.89 -10.59
C LYS A 68 -4.41 2.02 -9.09
N ARG A 69 -3.31 2.59 -8.61
CA ARG A 69 -3.16 2.87 -7.19
C ARG A 69 -4.03 4.04 -6.79
N VAL A 70 -4.54 3.97 -5.56
CA VAL A 70 -5.17 5.12 -4.92
C VAL A 70 -4.10 6.16 -4.62
N MET A 71 -2.91 5.68 -4.23
CA MET A 71 -1.79 6.54 -3.94
C MET A 71 -0.50 5.79 -4.26
N ASN A 72 0.45 6.45 -4.89
CA ASN A 72 1.75 5.85 -5.16
C ASN A 72 2.62 5.92 -3.91
N PRO A 73 3.27 4.80 -3.52
CA PRO A 73 4.20 4.86 -2.39
C PRO A 73 5.37 5.79 -2.73
N PRO A 74 5.67 6.77 -1.87
CA PRO A 74 6.73 7.71 -2.20
C PRO A 74 8.12 7.09 -2.34
N PHE A 75 8.35 5.96 -1.65
CA PHE A 75 9.66 5.32 -1.67
C PHE A 75 9.89 4.47 -2.91
N LEU A 76 8.85 4.15 -3.68
CA LEU A 76 9.03 3.40 -4.92
C LEU A 76 9.50 4.33 -6.00
N GLN A 77 10.35 3.82 -6.89
CA GLN A 77 10.87 4.60 -7.99
C GLN A 77 9.84 4.68 -9.10
N ILE A 78 8.73 5.35 -8.80
CA ILE A 78 7.73 5.63 -9.80
C ILE A 78 8.31 6.71 -10.69
N LYS A 79 8.36 6.47 -11.94
CA LYS A 79 8.98 7.38 -12.89
C LYS A 79 8.24 8.71 -12.84
N PRO A 80 8.82 9.79 -12.29
CA PRO A 80 8.11 11.07 -12.26
C PRO A 80 8.15 11.61 -13.67
N LYS A 81 7.35 12.14 -14.07
CA LYS A 81 7.43 12.68 -15.36
C LYS A 81 7.73 14.09 -15.35
N LEU A 82 7.98 14.36 -14.57
CA LEU A 82 8.18 15.39 -14.28
C LEU A 82 8.52 16.10 -13.73
N LYS A 83 8.84 16.54 -13.57
CA LYS A 83 9.20 17.04 -13.08
C LYS A 83 9.23 17.87 -12.62
N LYS A 84 9.49 18.44 -12.48
CA LYS A 84 9.69 19.04 -12.08
C LYS A 84 9.59 19.47 -11.28
N ASP A 85 9.91 19.65 -11.20
CA ASP A 85 9.96 19.83 -10.47
C ASP A 85 10.08 20.34 -9.74
N LYS A 86 10.25 20.58 -9.66
CA LYS A 86 10.50 20.94 -9.09
C LYS A 86 10.63 21.10 -8.29
N GLY A 87 10.99 21.02 -8.25
CA GLY A 87 11.17 20.96 -7.48
C GLY A 87 11.39 21.02 -6.69
N PRO A 88 11.63 21.19 -6.69
CA PRO A 88 11.95 20.94 -5.84
C PRO A 88 11.99 20.81 -5.14
N ALA A 89 12.10 20.72 -5.13
CA ALA A 89 12.13 20.37 -4.41
C ALA A 89 12.11 20.22 -3.65
N GLU A 90 12.14 20.13 -3.66
CA GLU A 90 12.17 19.82 -3.05
C GLU A 90 12.07 19.63 -2.06
N LYS A 91 12.12 19.54 -1.90
CA LYS A 91 12.17 19.18 -1.09
C LYS A 91 12.18 19.00 -0.23
N PRO A 92 12.31 18.77 -0.19
CA PRO A 92 12.42 18.24 0.64
C PRO A 92 12.24 18.07 1.43
N SER A 93 12.27 17.85 1.56
CA SER A 93 12.27 17.36 2.34
C SER A 93 11.96 17.21 3.40
N PHE A 94 11.79 17.00 3.72
CA PHE A 94 11.74 16.47 4.60
C PHE A 94 12.16 16.01 5.15
N TYR A 95 12.32 15.81 5.29
CA TYR A 95 12.93 15.12 5.58
C TYR A 95 13.69 15.38 5.54
N LYS A 96 13.93 15.51 5.36
CA LYS A 96 14.55 15.53 5.12
C LYS A 96 14.90 15.42 5.44
N PRO A 97 15.05 15.20 5.50
CA PRO A 97 15.43 14.84 5.61
C PRO A 97 15.50 15.00 5.72
#